data_b91be28e6c76d465385fcfb1e65bd388
#
_entry.id   b91be28e6c76d465385fcfb1e65bd388
#
_cell.length_a   1.000
_cell.length_b   1.000
_cell.length_c   1.000
_cell.angle_alpha   90.00
_cell.angle_beta   90.00
_cell.angle_gamma   90.00
#
_symmetry.space_group_name_H-M   'P 1'
#
loop_
_entity.id
_entity.type
_entity.pdbx_description
1 polymer ?
#
loop_
_entity_poly.entity_id
_entity_poly.type
_entity_poly.pdbx_seq_one_letter_code
_entity_poly.pdbx_strand_id
1 'polypeptide(L)'
;MTERADGIVCPSCAKLNLPGTLFCVQCGTYLPSGGPLRTEQFPDQHLQRARPRAVGDTEGEGRALGIEIEILTTHRKVLLSADSEILIGRLDAAHGVFPELDLTSDSGLEHGISRRHARMYAREDKWYIEDLDSTNGTYVNDERLTAYLPYAIHDGDMLTLGTLRLHVILRGETSQETDPFS
;
A
#
# COMPACT_ATOMS: atom_id res chain seq x y z
N MET A 1 -41.79 -15.34 11.50
CA MET A 1 -40.71 -16.33 11.24
C MET A 1 -39.47 -15.53 10.95
N THR A 2 -38.59 -15.40 11.94
CA THR A 2 -37.38 -14.59 11.87
C THR A 2 -36.26 -15.46 11.31
N GLU A 3 -35.87 -15.25 10.05
CA GLU A 3 -34.68 -15.86 9.47
C GLU A 3 -33.45 -15.37 10.25
N ARG A 4 -32.80 -16.31 10.94
CA ARG A 4 -31.49 -16.07 11.54
C ARG A 4 -30.48 -15.95 10.41
N ALA A 5 -29.98 -14.77 10.19
CA ALA A 5 -28.85 -14.57 9.31
C ALA A 5 -27.62 -15.25 9.94
N ASP A 6 -27.31 -16.47 9.51
CA ASP A 6 -26.13 -17.21 9.95
C ASP A 6 -24.88 -16.48 9.47
N GLY A 7 -24.16 -15.83 10.39
CA GLY A 7 -22.88 -15.19 10.08
C GLY A 7 -21.78 -16.21 9.75
N ILE A 8 -20.74 -15.77 9.06
CA ILE A 8 -19.58 -16.59 8.69
C ILE A 8 -18.47 -16.41 9.72
N VAL A 9 -18.07 -17.50 10.39
CA VAL A 9 -16.95 -17.48 11.35
C VAL A 9 -15.64 -17.56 10.57
N CYS A 10 -14.75 -16.61 10.81
CA CYS A 10 -13.42 -16.60 10.19
C CYS A 10 -12.56 -17.78 10.72
N PRO A 11 -11.99 -18.62 9.84
CA PRO A 11 -11.17 -19.76 10.27
C PRO A 11 -9.83 -19.34 10.90
N SER A 12 -9.38 -18.09 10.64
CA SER A 12 -8.09 -17.60 11.12
C SER A 12 -8.16 -16.89 12.47
N CYS A 13 -9.23 -16.09 12.73
CA CYS A 13 -9.32 -15.27 13.96
C CYS A 13 -10.63 -15.47 14.73
N ALA A 14 -11.47 -16.42 14.31
CA ALA A 14 -12.77 -16.75 14.92
C ALA A 14 -13.79 -15.59 14.98
N LYS A 15 -13.53 -14.48 14.27
CA LYS A 15 -14.47 -13.35 14.17
C LYS A 15 -15.70 -13.75 13.39
N LEU A 16 -16.88 -13.44 13.90
CA LEU A 16 -18.15 -13.57 13.18
C LEU A 16 -18.30 -12.41 12.18
N ASN A 17 -18.51 -12.73 10.91
CA ASN A 17 -18.72 -11.80 9.82
C ASN A 17 -20.14 -11.91 9.26
N LEU A 18 -20.63 -10.88 8.61
CA LEU A 18 -21.95 -10.90 7.97
C LEU A 18 -22.01 -11.91 6.81
N PRO A 19 -23.18 -12.49 6.54
CA PRO A 19 -23.35 -13.38 5.39
C PRO A 19 -23.00 -12.63 4.08
N GLY A 20 -22.28 -13.32 3.19
CA GLY A 20 -21.84 -12.74 1.91
C GLY A 20 -20.55 -11.91 1.98
N THR A 21 -19.94 -11.73 3.15
CA THR A 21 -18.62 -11.10 3.28
C THR A 21 -17.56 -12.03 2.68
N LEU A 22 -16.80 -11.54 1.70
CA LEU A 22 -15.73 -12.31 1.04
C LEU A 22 -14.42 -12.33 1.83
N PHE A 23 -14.19 -11.32 2.66
CA PHE A 23 -12.98 -11.20 3.49
C PHE A 23 -13.34 -10.85 4.92
N CYS A 24 -12.64 -11.45 5.87
CA CYS A 24 -12.82 -11.15 7.29
C CYS A 24 -12.52 -9.68 7.59
N VAL A 25 -13.47 -8.96 8.19
CA VAL A 25 -13.32 -7.54 8.55
C VAL A 25 -12.22 -7.27 9.57
N GLN A 26 -11.76 -8.30 10.30
CA GLN A 26 -10.74 -8.14 11.35
C GLN A 26 -9.33 -8.52 10.87
N CYS A 27 -9.18 -9.60 10.09
CA CYS A 27 -7.85 -10.11 9.71
C CYS A 27 -7.63 -10.21 8.20
N GLY A 28 -8.61 -9.84 7.36
CA GLY A 28 -8.49 -9.88 5.92
C GLY A 28 -8.47 -11.30 5.29
N THR A 29 -8.62 -12.36 6.10
CA THR A 29 -8.66 -13.74 5.56
C THR A 29 -9.86 -13.92 4.64
N TYR A 30 -9.64 -14.54 3.47
CA TYR A 30 -10.72 -14.89 2.56
C TYR A 30 -11.68 -15.87 3.23
N LEU A 31 -12.98 -15.56 3.18
CA LEU A 31 -14.05 -16.36 3.72
C LEU A 31 -14.77 -17.04 2.55
N PRO A 32 -14.62 -18.36 2.35
CA PRO A 32 -15.39 -19.04 1.33
C PRO A 32 -16.86 -19.03 1.75
N SER A 33 -17.63 -18.08 1.23
CA SER A 33 -19.08 -18.13 1.34
C SER A 33 -19.55 -19.31 0.51
N GLY A 34 -19.93 -20.39 1.21
CA GLY A 34 -20.33 -21.66 0.59
C GLY A 34 -21.55 -21.51 -0.31
N GLY A 35 -21.28 -21.32 -1.58
CA GLY A 35 -22.19 -21.47 -2.69
C GLY A 35 -21.38 -21.71 -3.95
N PRO A 36 -21.79 -22.62 -4.85
CA PRO A 36 -21.12 -22.76 -6.13
C PRO A 36 -21.26 -21.43 -6.88
N LEU A 37 -20.12 -20.78 -7.15
CA LEU A 37 -20.07 -19.67 -8.08
C LEU A 37 -20.60 -20.20 -9.41
N ARG A 38 -21.85 -19.89 -9.75
CA ARG A 38 -22.33 -20.02 -11.13
C ARG A 38 -21.54 -19.00 -11.93
N THR A 39 -20.49 -19.44 -12.57
CA THR A 39 -19.91 -18.75 -13.70
C THR A 39 -20.98 -18.79 -14.80
N GLU A 40 -21.78 -17.75 -14.91
CA GLU A 40 -22.54 -17.50 -16.12
C GLU A 40 -21.50 -17.29 -17.21
N GLN A 41 -21.50 -18.20 -18.19
CA GLN A 41 -20.70 -18.04 -19.40
C GLN A 41 -21.23 -16.80 -20.11
N PHE A 42 -20.46 -15.70 -20.06
CA PHE A 42 -20.69 -14.57 -20.93
C PHE A 42 -20.49 -15.05 -22.38
N PRO A 43 -21.48 -14.84 -23.27
CA PRO A 43 -21.34 -15.23 -24.66
C PRO A 43 -20.17 -14.47 -25.28
N ASP A 44 -19.27 -15.20 -25.92
CA ASP A 44 -18.02 -14.79 -26.55
C ASP A 44 -18.22 -13.90 -27.81
N GLN A 45 -19.07 -12.89 -27.72
CA GLN A 45 -19.29 -11.98 -28.83
C GLN A 45 -18.97 -10.55 -28.36
N HIS A 46 -17.72 -10.20 -28.38
CA HIS A 46 -17.10 -8.90 -28.51
C HIS A 46 -15.74 -8.78 -27.81
N LEU A 47 -15.05 -9.89 -27.58
CA LEU A 47 -13.61 -9.82 -27.39
C LEU A 47 -12.95 -9.76 -28.77
N GLN A 48 -13.19 -8.67 -29.52
CA GLN A 48 -12.20 -8.25 -30.48
C GLN A 48 -10.92 -8.04 -29.70
N ARG A 49 -10.00 -8.98 -29.91
CA ARG A 49 -8.62 -8.92 -29.45
C ARG A 49 -8.09 -7.51 -29.70
N ALA A 50 -8.10 -6.67 -28.69
CA ALA A 50 -7.12 -5.63 -28.60
C ALA A 50 -5.79 -6.38 -28.54
N ARG A 51 -5.16 -6.55 -29.69
CA ARG A 51 -3.74 -6.88 -29.77
C ARG A 51 -3.07 -5.89 -28.83
N PRO A 52 -2.21 -6.34 -27.90
CA PRO A 52 -1.33 -5.40 -27.25
C PRO A 52 -0.66 -4.64 -28.41
N ARG A 53 -0.99 -3.36 -28.58
CA ARG A 53 -0.19 -2.46 -29.38
C ARG A 53 1.19 -2.63 -28.77
N ALA A 54 2.11 -3.13 -29.58
CA ALA A 54 3.51 -2.89 -29.32
C ALA A 54 3.59 -1.38 -29.11
N VAL A 55 3.76 -0.97 -27.87
CA VAL A 55 4.10 0.40 -27.53
C VAL A 55 5.45 0.55 -28.19
N GLY A 56 5.43 1.26 -29.33
CA GLY A 56 6.65 1.67 -29.96
C GLY A 56 7.46 2.39 -28.91
N ASP A 57 8.75 2.10 -28.92
CA ASP A 57 9.79 2.77 -28.17
C ASP A 57 9.66 4.29 -28.35
N THR A 58 8.80 4.92 -27.57
CA THR A 58 8.94 6.29 -27.19
C THR A 58 9.84 6.24 -25.97
N GLU A 59 11.13 6.41 -26.20
CA GLU A 59 12.07 6.89 -25.22
C GLU A 59 11.56 8.25 -24.69
N GLY A 60 10.50 8.18 -23.90
CA GLY A 60 10.20 9.18 -22.91
C GLY A 60 11.09 8.84 -21.75
N GLU A 61 12.14 9.62 -21.54
CA GLU A 61 12.94 9.62 -20.33
C GLU A 61 11.98 9.76 -19.15
N GLY A 62 11.47 8.61 -18.67
CA GLY A 62 10.68 8.51 -17.47
C GLY A 62 11.60 8.90 -16.32
N ARG A 63 11.43 10.12 -15.85
CA ARG A 63 12.08 10.64 -14.66
C ARG A 63 11.80 9.65 -13.55
N ALA A 64 12.79 8.83 -13.18
CA ALA A 64 12.69 7.90 -12.09
C ALA A 64 12.61 8.72 -10.79
N LEU A 65 11.38 8.96 -10.33
CA LEU A 65 11.12 9.63 -9.06
C LEU A 65 11.46 8.66 -7.95
N GLY A 66 12.66 8.80 -7.36
CA GLY A 66 13.02 8.08 -6.15
C GLY A 66 12.48 8.79 -4.90
N ILE A 67 12.09 8.03 -3.90
CA ILE A 67 11.80 8.53 -2.57
C ILE A 67 12.67 7.80 -1.56
N GLU A 68 13.38 8.54 -0.73
CA GLU A 68 14.13 8.00 0.40
C GLU A 68 13.33 8.23 1.68
N ILE A 69 13.15 7.17 2.44
CA ILE A 69 12.49 7.24 3.75
C ILE A 69 13.52 6.99 4.83
N GLU A 70 13.70 7.93 5.73
CA GLU A 70 14.52 7.79 6.92
C GLU A 70 13.65 7.50 8.15
N ILE A 71 13.88 6.34 8.79
CA ILE A 71 13.22 5.96 10.03
C ILE A 71 14.00 6.62 11.19
N LEU A 72 13.39 7.57 11.89
CA LEU A 72 14.09 8.42 12.85
C LEU A 72 14.59 7.68 14.10
N THR A 73 13.94 6.61 14.51
CA THR A 73 14.34 5.81 15.69
C THR A 73 15.59 4.99 15.47
N THR A 74 15.77 4.43 14.27
CA THR A 74 16.88 3.55 13.91
C THR A 74 17.89 4.20 12.98
N HIS A 75 17.59 5.40 12.46
CA HIS A 75 18.35 6.09 11.41
C HIS A 75 18.52 5.25 10.13
N ARG A 76 17.67 4.24 9.96
CA ARG A 76 17.63 3.43 8.74
C ARG A 76 17.04 4.25 7.60
N LYS A 77 17.75 4.23 6.46
CA LYS A 77 17.32 4.87 5.23
C LYS A 77 16.97 3.81 4.20
N VAL A 78 15.84 3.98 3.55
CA VAL A 78 15.35 3.06 2.52
C VAL A 78 15.01 3.88 1.28
N LEU A 79 15.67 3.56 0.17
CA LEU A 79 15.37 4.14 -1.12
C LEU A 79 14.29 3.28 -1.80
N LEU A 80 13.22 3.90 -2.23
CA LEU A 80 12.08 3.27 -2.87
C LEU A 80 11.89 3.85 -4.27
N SER A 81 11.54 2.99 -5.23
CA SER A 81 11.32 3.38 -6.63
C SER A 81 9.84 3.69 -6.89
N ALA A 82 9.59 4.60 -7.81
CA ALA A 82 8.24 4.97 -8.25
C ALA A 82 7.56 3.94 -9.17
N ASP A 83 8.28 2.87 -9.55
CA ASP A 83 7.80 1.92 -10.56
C ASP A 83 6.64 1.03 -10.09
N SER A 84 6.37 1.00 -8.80
CA SER A 84 5.33 0.16 -8.21
C SER A 84 4.70 0.81 -6.98
N GLU A 85 3.55 0.28 -6.61
CA GLU A 85 2.90 0.60 -5.34
C GLU A 85 3.70 -0.04 -4.19
N ILE A 86 3.97 0.73 -3.15
CA ILE A 86 4.78 0.35 -2.00
C ILE A 86 3.85 0.13 -0.80
N LEU A 87 3.70 -1.11 -0.38
CA LEU A 87 3.02 -1.44 0.86
C LEU A 87 3.95 -1.17 2.04
N ILE A 88 3.47 -0.44 3.03
CA ILE A 88 4.17 -0.13 4.28
C ILE A 88 3.49 -0.87 5.43
N GLY A 89 4.27 -1.57 6.24
CA GLY A 89 3.69 -2.29 7.36
C GLY A 89 4.68 -3.21 8.07
N ARG A 90 4.16 -4.26 8.70
CA ARG A 90 4.96 -5.30 9.35
C ARG A 90 4.84 -6.62 8.60
N LEU A 91 5.96 -7.30 8.44
CA LEU A 91 6.01 -8.65 7.89
C LEU A 91 5.11 -9.60 8.70
N ASP A 92 4.26 -10.35 8.00
CA ASP A 92 3.48 -11.45 8.58
C ASP A 92 3.41 -12.60 7.56
N ALA A 93 4.47 -13.39 7.51
CA ALA A 93 4.59 -14.51 6.59
C ALA A 93 3.49 -15.58 6.80
N ALA A 94 3.00 -15.74 8.04
CA ALA A 94 1.94 -16.70 8.34
C ALA A 94 0.60 -16.34 7.66
N HIS A 95 0.38 -15.04 7.39
CA HIS A 95 -0.82 -14.54 6.71
C HIS A 95 -0.51 -14.01 5.30
N GLY A 96 0.68 -14.28 4.77
CA GLY A 96 1.07 -13.88 3.41
C GLY A 96 1.21 -12.38 3.22
N VAL A 97 1.58 -11.62 4.25
CA VAL A 97 1.81 -10.18 4.17
C VAL A 97 3.30 -9.88 4.10
N PHE A 98 3.74 -9.32 2.98
CA PHE A 98 5.14 -9.00 2.68
C PHE A 98 5.22 -7.53 2.23
N PRO A 99 5.30 -6.56 3.15
CA PRO A 99 5.39 -5.16 2.78
C PRO A 99 6.75 -4.83 2.15
N GLU A 100 6.76 -3.97 1.13
CA GLU A 100 7.97 -3.47 0.49
C GLU A 100 8.79 -2.62 1.46
N LEU A 101 8.12 -1.83 2.29
CA LEU A 101 8.74 -1.16 3.43
C LEU A 101 8.33 -1.90 4.71
N ASP A 102 9.10 -2.94 5.04
CA ASP A 102 8.93 -3.68 6.29
C ASP A 102 9.54 -2.91 7.46
N LEU A 103 8.69 -2.59 8.44
CA LEU A 103 9.03 -1.86 9.67
C LEU A 103 9.12 -2.79 10.89
N THR A 104 9.16 -4.11 10.69
CA THR A 104 9.26 -5.08 11.80
C THR A 104 10.54 -4.88 12.59
N SER A 105 11.67 -4.65 11.91
CA SER A 105 12.98 -4.41 12.53
C SER A 105 13.09 -3.06 13.24
N ASP A 106 12.19 -2.13 12.94
CA ASP A 106 12.16 -0.79 13.54
C ASP A 106 11.18 -0.71 14.72
N SER A 107 11.02 -1.81 15.46
CA SER A 107 10.08 -1.93 16.57
C SER A 107 8.62 -1.65 16.15
N GLY A 108 8.28 -2.02 14.92
CA GLY A 108 6.96 -1.69 14.34
C GLY A 108 5.78 -2.18 15.17
N LEU A 109 5.90 -3.31 15.88
CA LEU A 109 4.85 -3.78 16.78
C LEU A 109 4.66 -2.86 17.99
N GLU A 110 5.75 -2.42 18.60
CA GLU A 110 5.75 -1.53 19.76
C GLU A 110 5.22 -0.13 19.40
N HIS A 111 5.54 0.31 18.19
CA HIS A 111 5.02 1.57 17.62
C HIS A 111 3.59 1.45 17.08
N GLY A 112 2.97 0.28 17.18
CA GLY A 112 1.59 0.06 16.77
C GLY A 112 1.39 0.05 15.26
N ILE A 113 2.40 -0.36 14.49
CA ILE A 113 2.30 -0.51 13.04
C ILE A 113 1.43 -1.73 12.70
N SER A 114 0.42 -1.56 11.87
CA SER A 114 -0.39 -2.65 11.33
C SER A 114 0.41 -3.47 10.31
N ARG A 115 0.01 -4.72 10.06
CA ARG A 115 0.62 -5.57 9.02
C ARG A 115 0.55 -4.93 7.64
N ARG A 116 -0.61 -4.38 7.30
CA ARG A 116 -0.86 -3.49 6.17
C ARG A 116 -1.26 -2.15 6.78
N HIS A 117 -0.34 -1.20 6.84
CA HIS A 117 -0.58 0.06 7.54
C HIS A 117 -0.95 1.19 6.58
N ALA A 118 -0.12 1.39 5.59
CA ALA A 118 -0.28 2.41 4.58
C ALA A 118 0.25 1.90 3.24
N ARG A 119 -0.06 2.61 2.16
CA ARG A 119 0.57 2.41 0.87
C ARG A 119 1.04 3.74 0.31
N MET A 120 2.14 3.71 -0.43
CA MET A 120 2.68 4.85 -1.16
C MET A 120 2.80 4.51 -2.64
N TYR A 121 2.62 5.49 -3.49
CA TYR A 121 2.78 5.34 -4.94
C TYR A 121 3.05 6.68 -5.60
N ALA A 122 3.68 6.65 -6.76
CA ALA A 122 3.87 7.83 -7.61
C ALA A 122 2.79 7.88 -8.69
N ARG A 123 2.29 9.07 -8.97
CA ARG A 123 1.37 9.35 -10.08
C ARG A 123 1.61 10.78 -10.58
N GLU A 124 1.76 10.95 -11.88
CA GLU A 124 1.94 12.28 -12.52
C GLU A 124 3.04 13.10 -11.83
N ASP A 125 4.22 12.49 -11.65
CA ASP A 125 5.39 13.09 -10.99
C ASP A 125 5.18 13.54 -9.53
N LYS A 126 4.16 13.02 -8.86
CA LYS A 126 3.88 13.26 -7.44
C LYS A 126 3.78 11.97 -6.66
N TRP A 127 4.24 12.02 -5.43
CA TRP A 127 4.08 10.93 -4.48
C TRP A 127 2.80 11.11 -3.66
N TYR A 128 2.14 10.00 -3.39
CA TYR A 128 0.94 9.93 -2.56
C TYR A 128 1.10 8.86 -1.50
N ILE A 129 0.45 9.08 -0.36
CA ILE A 129 0.27 8.10 0.70
C ILE A 129 -1.21 7.93 1.00
N GLU A 130 -1.60 6.71 1.33
CA GLU A 130 -2.95 6.36 1.80
C GLU A 130 -2.86 5.50 3.06
N ASP A 131 -3.63 5.81 4.07
CA ASP A 131 -3.85 4.92 5.21
C ASP A 131 -4.74 3.74 4.79
N LEU A 132 -4.38 2.52 5.16
CA LEU A 132 -5.14 1.30 4.82
C LEU A 132 -6.05 0.85 5.98
N ASP A 133 -6.72 1.79 6.63
CA ASP A 133 -7.52 1.58 7.84
C ASP A 133 -6.68 0.98 8.97
N SER A 134 -5.53 1.60 9.17
CA SER A 134 -4.58 1.16 10.18
C SER A 134 -5.13 1.39 11.60
N THR A 135 -4.73 0.53 12.55
CA THR A 135 -5.26 0.58 13.93
C THR A 135 -4.97 1.90 14.63
N ASN A 136 -3.78 2.44 14.44
CA ASN A 136 -3.34 3.66 15.13
C ASN A 136 -3.27 4.89 14.23
N GLY A 137 -3.55 4.73 12.95
CA GLY A 137 -3.61 5.82 11.97
C GLY A 137 -2.25 6.21 11.39
N THR A 138 -2.33 6.86 10.23
CA THR A 138 -1.22 7.49 9.52
C THR A 138 -1.39 9.01 9.59
N TYR A 139 -0.29 9.72 9.76
CA TYR A 139 -0.27 11.19 9.85
C TYR A 139 0.81 11.74 8.91
N VAL A 140 0.54 12.89 8.32
CA VAL A 140 1.52 13.70 7.58
C VAL A 140 1.61 15.07 8.26
N ASN A 141 2.79 15.47 8.71
CA ASN A 141 3.01 16.71 9.44
C ASN A 141 2.02 16.92 10.60
N ASP A 142 1.78 15.86 11.38
CA ASP A 142 0.84 15.77 12.50
C ASP A 142 -0.66 15.85 12.11
N GLU A 143 -1.00 15.94 10.81
CA GLU A 143 -2.38 15.85 10.33
C GLU A 143 -2.75 14.38 10.06
N ARG A 144 -3.82 13.90 10.69
CA ARG A 144 -4.30 12.53 10.53
C ARG A 144 -4.95 12.32 9.18
N LEU A 145 -4.54 11.27 8.45
CA LEU A 145 -5.14 10.91 7.18
C LEU A 145 -6.49 10.21 7.38
N THR A 146 -7.40 10.46 6.45
CA THR A 146 -8.61 9.65 6.32
C THR A 146 -8.26 8.38 5.57
N ALA A 147 -8.68 7.23 6.12
CA ALA A 147 -8.41 5.93 5.48
C ALA A 147 -8.91 5.88 4.03
N TYR A 148 -8.10 5.28 3.16
CA TYR A 148 -8.35 5.09 1.73
C TYR A 148 -8.46 6.38 0.89
N LEU A 149 -8.09 7.54 1.45
CA LEU A 149 -7.98 8.77 0.67
C LEU A 149 -6.50 9.10 0.40
N PRO A 150 -6.14 9.36 -0.89
CA PRO A 150 -4.78 9.75 -1.23
C PRO A 150 -4.43 11.14 -0.70
N TYR A 151 -3.27 11.25 -0.09
CA TYR A 151 -2.67 12.49 0.36
C TYR A 151 -1.34 12.72 -0.34
N ALA A 152 -1.15 13.88 -0.94
CA ALA A 152 0.10 14.21 -1.64
C ALA A 152 1.24 14.41 -0.65
N ILE A 153 2.41 13.83 -0.96
CA ILE A 153 3.62 13.93 -0.15
C ILE A 153 4.60 14.89 -0.83
N HIS A 154 5.29 15.69 -0.03
CA HIS A 154 6.30 16.63 -0.46
C HIS A 154 7.67 16.32 0.17
N ASP A 155 8.71 16.90 -0.40
CA ASP A 155 10.04 16.79 0.18
C ASP A 155 10.10 17.41 1.56
N GLY A 156 10.73 16.70 2.50
CA GLY A 156 10.83 17.11 3.90
C GLY A 156 9.62 16.79 4.77
N ASP A 157 8.56 16.20 4.23
CA ASP A 157 7.39 15.83 5.03
C ASP A 157 7.74 14.82 6.13
N MET A 158 7.09 14.97 7.28
CA MET A 158 7.17 14.04 8.38
C MET A 158 5.97 13.11 8.39
N LEU A 159 6.21 11.82 8.16
CA LEU A 159 5.19 10.80 8.30
C LEU A 159 5.21 10.23 9.71
N THR A 160 4.04 9.98 10.29
CA THR A 160 3.92 9.23 11.54
C THR A 160 2.94 8.09 11.34
N LEU A 161 3.42 6.86 11.51
CA LEU A 161 2.64 5.64 11.43
C LEU A 161 2.49 5.06 12.84
N GLY A 162 1.29 5.08 13.39
CA GLY A 162 1.12 4.84 14.83
C GLY A 162 1.92 5.84 15.65
N THR A 163 3.06 5.44 16.24
CA THR A 163 3.99 6.33 16.94
C THR A 163 5.37 6.41 16.29
N LEU A 164 5.60 5.68 15.19
CA LEU A 164 6.87 5.67 14.47
C LEU A 164 6.96 6.87 13.53
N ARG A 165 8.04 7.65 13.64
CA ARG A 165 8.27 8.82 12.80
C ARG A 165 9.25 8.51 11.69
N LEU A 166 8.89 8.93 10.48
CA LEU A 166 9.64 8.74 9.24
C LEU A 166 9.80 10.09 8.56
N HIS A 167 10.99 10.37 8.05
CA HIS A 167 11.26 11.58 7.29
C HIS A 167 11.31 11.25 5.80
N VAL A 168 10.62 12.04 4.99
CA VAL A 168 10.56 11.89 3.53
C VAL A 168 11.63 12.75 2.88
N ILE A 169 12.37 12.17 1.95
CA ILE A 169 13.34 12.88 1.10
C ILE A 169 13.05 12.48 -0.34
N LEU A 170 12.56 13.42 -1.13
CA LEU A 170 12.33 13.18 -2.56
C LEU A 170 13.65 13.31 -3.32
N ARG A 171 14.02 12.25 -4.03
CA ARG A 171 15.18 12.24 -4.91
C ARG A 171 14.76 12.66 -6.32
N GLY A 172 14.82 13.98 -6.62
CA GLY A 172 14.87 14.45 -8.00
C GLY A 172 16.24 14.12 -8.60
N GLU A 173 16.34 13.91 -9.91
CA GLU A 173 17.65 13.82 -10.55
C GLU A 173 18.47 15.05 -10.18
N THR A 174 19.59 14.81 -9.47
CA THR A 174 20.63 15.80 -9.31
C THR A 174 21.12 16.14 -10.72
N SER A 175 20.76 17.33 -11.21
CA SER A 175 21.50 17.95 -12.32
C SER A 175 22.98 17.80 -11.98
N GLN A 176 23.69 17.01 -12.78
CA GLN A 176 25.15 16.97 -12.69
C GLN A 176 25.62 18.40 -12.76
N GLU A 177 26.17 18.86 -11.66
CA GLU A 177 26.94 20.08 -11.59
C GLU A 177 28.08 19.92 -12.61
N THR A 178 27.85 20.48 -13.80
CA THR A 178 28.92 20.64 -14.79
C THR A 178 29.92 21.57 -14.16
N ASP A 179 31.03 20.99 -13.74
CA ASP A 179 32.21 21.68 -13.30
C ASP A 179 32.65 22.68 -14.42
N PRO A 180 32.64 24.00 -14.19
CA PRO A 180 32.96 24.98 -15.24
C PRO A 180 34.45 25.22 -15.39
N PHE A 181 35.31 24.24 -15.09
CA PHE A 181 36.77 24.37 -15.31
C PHE A 181 37.35 23.17 -16.05
N SER A 182 37.33 23.24 -17.36
CA SER A 182 38.33 22.66 -18.27
C SER A 182 38.56 23.59 -19.46
#